data_be31dfc6aaf867a8ffb931671b2497d5
#
_entry.id   be31dfc6aaf867a8ffb931671b2497d5
#
_cell.length_a   1.000
_cell.length_b   1.000
_cell.length_c   1.000
_cell.angle_alpha   90.00
_cell.angle_beta   90.00
_cell.angle_gamma   90.00
#
_symmetry.space_group_name_H-M   'P 1'
#
loop_
_entity.id
_entity.type
_entity.pdbx_description
1 polymer ?
#
loop_
_entity_poly.entity_id
_entity_poly.type
_entity_poly.pdbx_seq_one_letter_code
_entity_poly.pdbx_strand_id
1 'polypeptide(L)'
;MFKYVYHASRVIFGGWWLYSGAMHFISPAWQPMGHEPAAIAFTHALIDSGLFRWVKILEIVLGITMLAHRAMPLTLMALVPINVVIVYWNLVLDPATVDYVFGALSIVFNLVLLWPWRAHFYPLFVGRGGADYGLQPA
;
A
#
# COMPACT_ATOMS: atom_id res chain seq x y z
N MET A 1 8.08 -16.20 -17.70
CA MET A 1 7.88 -14.75 -17.94
C MET A 1 7.22 -14.06 -16.75
N PHE A 2 6.05 -14.48 -16.26
CA PHE A 2 5.35 -13.85 -15.12
C PHE A 2 6.20 -13.73 -13.82
N LYS A 3 7.03 -14.75 -13.49
CA LYS A 3 7.93 -14.70 -12.33
C LYS A 3 8.83 -13.47 -12.31
N TYR A 4 9.40 -13.10 -13.47
CA TYR A 4 10.27 -11.92 -13.57
C TYR A 4 9.48 -10.62 -13.42
N VAL A 5 8.29 -10.54 -13.98
CA VAL A 5 7.37 -9.39 -13.80
C VAL A 5 7.02 -9.24 -12.33
N TYR A 6 6.68 -10.33 -11.64
CA TYR A 6 6.39 -10.32 -10.22
C TYR A 6 7.56 -9.80 -9.38
N HIS A 7 8.77 -10.33 -9.59
CA HIS A 7 9.94 -9.91 -8.82
C HIS A 7 10.34 -8.47 -9.11
N ALA A 8 10.28 -8.03 -10.36
CA ALA A 8 10.52 -6.64 -10.74
C ALA A 8 9.49 -5.70 -10.07
N SER A 9 8.21 -6.02 -10.18
CA SER A 9 7.14 -5.26 -9.52
C SER A 9 7.31 -5.19 -8.01
N ARG A 10 7.71 -6.29 -7.39
CA ARG A 10 7.97 -6.37 -5.95
C ARG A 10 9.12 -5.45 -5.52
N VAL A 11 10.22 -5.43 -6.28
CA VAL A 11 11.37 -4.57 -5.97
C VAL A 11 11.03 -3.10 -6.20
N ILE A 12 10.41 -2.78 -7.32
CA ILE A 12 10.03 -1.40 -7.65
C ILE A 12 9.01 -0.86 -6.64
N PHE A 13 7.94 -1.60 -6.40
CA PHE A 13 6.87 -1.15 -5.53
C PHE A 13 7.27 -1.15 -4.06
N GLY A 14 7.98 -2.19 -3.60
CA GLY A 14 8.53 -2.24 -2.24
C GLY A 14 9.57 -1.15 -1.99
N GLY A 15 10.43 -0.86 -2.96
CA GLY A 15 11.38 0.25 -2.92
C GLY A 15 10.69 1.60 -2.85
N TRP A 16 9.63 1.80 -3.63
CA TRP A 16 8.83 3.01 -3.60
C TRP A 16 8.17 3.23 -2.23
N TRP A 17 7.55 2.20 -1.66
CA TRP A 17 6.92 2.29 -0.34
C TRP A 17 7.93 2.60 0.76
N LEU A 18 9.08 1.93 0.75
CA LEU A 18 10.17 2.21 1.69
C LEU A 18 10.69 3.64 1.54
N TYR A 19 10.91 4.09 0.30
CA TYR A 19 11.37 5.43 0.00
C TYR A 19 10.36 6.49 0.46
N SER A 20 9.08 6.34 0.10
CA SER A 20 8.01 7.28 0.47
C SER A 20 7.87 7.40 1.99
N GLY A 21 7.89 6.27 2.70
CA GLY A 21 7.82 6.26 4.15
C GLY A 21 9.05 6.91 4.81
N ALA A 22 10.25 6.56 4.34
CA ALA A 22 11.50 7.08 4.89
C ALA A 22 11.67 8.58 4.64
N MET A 23 11.32 9.07 3.46
CA MET A 23 11.44 10.49 3.08
C MET A 23 10.60 11.41 3.96
N HIS A 24 9.48 10.93 4.48
CA HIS A 24 8.69 11.70 5.44
C HIS A 24 9.47 12.08 6.69
N PHE A 25 10.37 11.21 7.15
CA PHE A 25 11.19 11.46 8.36
C PHE A 25 12.51 12.15 8.05
N ILE A 26 13.08 11.91 6.87
CA ILE A 26 14.37 12.48 6.44
C ILE A 26 14.20 13.91 5.93
N SER A 27 13.19 14.14 5.11
CA SER A 27 12.91 15.44 4.48
C SER A 27 11.40 15.67 4.37
N PRO A 28 10.75 16.14 5.44
CA PRO A 28 9.29 16.35 5.46
C PRO A 28 8.80 17.29 4.33
N ALA A 29 9.64 18.22 3.90
CA ALA A 29 9.31 19.15 2.81
C ALA A 29 9.15 18.46 1.43
N TRP A 30 9.66 17.24 1.29
CA TRP A 30 9.49 16.44 0.06
C TRP A 30 8.07 15.89 -0.11
N GLN A 31 7.29 15.84 0.98
CA GLN A 31 5.94 15.25 0.95
C GLN A 31 5.02 15.98 -0.03
N PRO A 32 4.47 15.29 -1.03
CA PRO A 32 3.48 15.88 -1.92
C PRO A 32 2.23 16.28 -1.15
N MET A 33 1.84 17.54 -1.29
CA MET A 33 0.64 18.07 -0.62
C MET A 33 -0.58 18.07 -1.54
N GLY A 34 -0.38 17.87 -2.83
CA GLY A 34 -1.41 18.00 -3.86
C GLY A 34 -1.52 19.42 -4.43
N HIS A 35 -2.32 19.55 -5.47
CA HIS A 35 -2.59 20.81 -6.20
C HIS A 35 -4.02 21.27 -5.95
N GLU A 36 -4.96 20.34 -5.85
CA GLU A 36 -6.37 20.63 -5.66
C GLU A 36 -6.70 20.88 -4.17
N PRO A 37 -7.64 21.80 -3.86
CA PRO A 37 -7.99 22.15 -2.49
C PRO A 37 -8.41 20.93 -1.64
N ALA A 38 -9.12 19.96 -2.23
CA ALA A 38 -9.56 18.76 -1.54
C ALA A 38 -8.38 17.85 -1.15
N ALA A 39 -7.41 17.68 -2.03
CA ALA A 39 -6.19 16.91 -1.77
C ALA A 39 -5.35 17.57 -0.66
N ILE A 40 -5.16 18.88 -0.75
CA ILE A 40 -4.42 19.68 0.24
C ILE A 40 -5.09 19.57 1.61
N ALA A 41 -6.41 19.76 1.70
CA ALA A 41 -7.15 19.69 2.95
C ALA A 41 -7.07 18.28 3.58
N PHE A 42 -7.21 17.24 2.77
CA PHE A 42 -7.10 15.86 3.22
C PHE A 42 -5.69 15.56 3.77
N THR A 43 -4.65 15.96 3.05
CA THR A 43 -3.26 15.73 3.46
C THR A 43 -2.94 16.48 4.75
N HIS A 44 -3.37 17.75 4.88
CA HIS A 44 -3.22 18.50 6.12
C HIS A 44 -3.93 17.83 7.30
N ALA A 45 -5.17 17.39 7.12
CA ALA A 45 -5.92 16.71 8.17
C ALA A 45 -5.22 15.43 8.67
N LEU A 46 -4.61 14.65 7.76
CA LEU A 46 -3.82 13.47 8.10
C LEU A 46 -2.56 13.85 8.90
N ILE A 47 -1.88 14.92 8.50
CA ILE A 47 -0.65 15.39 9.17
C ILE A 47 -1.00 15.93 10.55
N ASP A 48 -1.98 16.82 10.66
CA ASP A 48 -2.37 17.49 11.89
C ASP A 48 -2.94 16.52 12.93
N SER A 49 -3.65 15.48 12.49
CA SER A 49 -4.14 14.41 13.37
C SER A 49 -3.04 13.48 13.89
N GLY A 50 -1.84 13.53 13.32
CA GLY A 50 -0.75 12.60 13.60
C GLY A 50 -0.90 11.22 12.95
N LEU A 51 -2.04 10.92 12.29
CA LEU A 51 -2.29 9.65 11.62
C LEU A 51 -1.30 9.40 10.47
N PHE A 52 -0.91 10.45 9.78
CA PHE A 52 0.03 10.39 8.67
C PHE A 52 1.37 9.76 9.06
N ARG A 53 1.86 10.08 10.27
CA ARG A 53 3.11 9.50 10.80
C ARG A 53 3.01 7.97 10.93
N TRP A 54 1.89 7.46 11.42
CA TRP A 54 1.68 6.01 11.53
C TRP A 54 1.56 5.33 10.18
N VAL A 55 0.88 5.97 9.22
CA VAL A 55 0.84 5.50 7.83
C VAL A 55 2.26 5.39 7.26
N LYS A 56 3.11 6.39 7.48
CA LYS A 56 4.50 6.39 7.00
C LYS A 56 5.37 5.31 7.67
N ILE A 57 5.15 5.03 8.94
CA ILE A 57 5.80 3.89 9.62
C ILE A 57 5.36 2.57 8.97
N LEU A 58 4.06 2.41 8.70
CA LEU A 58 3.55 1.23 8.00
C LEU A 58 4.13 1.10 6.59
N GLU A 59 4.24 2.19 5.84
CA GLU A 59 4.89 2.19 4.52
C GLU A 59 6.32 1.64 4.59
N ILE A 60 7.11 2.06 5.59
CA ILE A 60 8.48 1.54 5.80
C ILE A 60 8.44 0.03 6.09
N VAL A 61 7.62 -0.40 7.02
CA VAL A 61 7.52 -1.81 7.41
C VAL A 61 7.09 -2.67 6.22
N LEU A 62 6.04 -2.25 5.50
CA LEU A 62 5.52 -2.98 4.34
C LEU A 62 6.53 -2.98 3.18
N GLY A 63 7.25 -1.89 2.96
CA GLY A 63 8.33 -1.82 1.99
C GLY A 63 9.47 -2.80 2.32
N ILE A 64 9.91 -2.85 3.58
CA ILE A 64 10.96 -3.78 4.03
C ILE A 64 10.51 -5.24 3.88
N THR A 65 9.31 -5.60 4.34
CA THR A 65 8.80 -6.98 4.25
C THR A 65 8.63 -7.42 2.81
N MET A 66 8.20 -6.50 1.93
CA MET A 66 8.07 -6.74 0.49
C MET A 66 9.44 -6.96 -0.17
N LEU A 67 10.43 -6.11 0.12
CA LEU A 67 11.79 -6.26 -0.41
C LEU A 67 12.45 -7.54 0.11
N ALA A 68 12.29 -7.85 1.38
CA ALA A 68 12.79 -9.09 1.99
C ALA A 68 12.03 -10.36 1.53
N HIS A 69 10.93 -10.20 0.79
CA HIS A 69 10.04 -11.30 0.38
C HIS A 69 9.54 -12.14 1.57
N ARG A 70 9.22 -11.47 2.68
CA ARG A 70 8.78 -12.10 3.92
C ARG A 70 7.33 -11.75 4.23
N ALA A 71 6.58 -12.72 4.78
CA ALA A 71 5.19 -12.55 5.17
C ALA A 71 4.31 -11.90 4.08
N MET A 72 4.52 -12.23 2.81
CA MET A 72 3.90 -11.57 1.66
C MET A 72 2.36 -11.51 1.73
N PRO A 73 1.63 -12.58 2.11
CA PRO A 73 0.17 -12.48 2.22
C PRO A 73 -0.28 -11.41 3.23
N LEU A 74 0.36 -11.36 4.40
CA LEU A 74 0.05 -10.35 5.42
C LEU A 74 0.43 -8.94 4.96
N THR A 75 1.62 -8.80 4.35
CA THR A 75 2.09 -7.53 3.77
C THR A 75 1.10 -6.98 2.74
N LEU A 76 0.65 -7.83 1.81
CA LEU A 76 -0.28 -7.44 0.76
C LEU A 76 -1.67 -7.10 1.33
N MET A 77 -2.14 -7.84 2.34
CA MET A 77 -3.41 -7.54 3.00
C MET A 77 -3.38 -6.18 3.69
N ALA A 78 -2.31 -5.88 4.41
CA ALA A 78 -2.14 -4.59 5.09
C ALA A 78 -1.95 -3.42 4.12
N LEU A 79 -1.35 -3.69 2.96
CA LEU A 79 -1.06 -2.70 1.92
C LEU A 79 -2.34 -2.26 1.19
N VAL A 80 -3.30 -3.16 0.96
CA VAL A 80 -4.51 -2.86 0.18
C VAL A 80 -5.29 -1.64 0.69
N PRO A 81 -5.67 -1.53 1.98
CA PRO A 81 -6.45 -0.39 2.45
C PRO A 81 -5.69 0.94 2.31
N ILE A 82 -4.38 0.95 2.57
CA ILE A 82 -3.56 2.15 2.42
C ILE A 82 -3.49 2.53 0.93
N ASN A 83 -3.30 1.54 0.06
CA ASN A 83 -3.22 1.76 -1.37
C ASN A 83 -4.55 2.24 -1.98
N VAL A 84 -5.68 1.80 -1.45
CA VAL A 84 -7.00 2.31 -1.85
C VAL A 84 -7.09 3.82 -1.59
N VAL A 85 -6.63 4.28 -0.44
CA VAL A 85 -6.58 5.71 -0.10
C VAL A 85 -5.63 6.47 -1.05
N ILE A 86 -4.45 5.91 -1.33
CA ILE A 86 -3.48 6.51 -2.25
C ILE A 86 -4.07 6.62 -3.67
N VAL A 87 -4.71 5.56 -4.15
CA VAL A 87 -5.36 5.55 -5.47
C VAL A 87 -6.49 6.58 -5.51
N TYR A 88 -7.33 6.63 -4.49
CA TYR A 88 -8.40 7.62 -4.40
C TYR A 88 -7.85 9.05 -4.40
N TRP A 89 -6.80 9.31 -3.64
CA TRP A 89 -6.13 10.60 -3.61
C TRP A 89 -5.63 11.01 -5.00
N ASN A 90 -4.93 10.11 -5.70
CA ASN A 90 -4.36 10.38 -7.02
C ASN A 90 -5.40 10.49 -8.14
N LEU A 91 -6.49 9.73 -8.09
CA LEU A 91 -7.46 9.70 -9.19
C LEU A 91 -8.64 10.64 -8.98
N VAL A 92 -8.96 10.99 -7.74
CA VAL A 92 -10.18 11.73 -7.40
C VAL A 92 -9.89 13.06 -6.74
N LEU A 93 -8.98 13.08 -5.74
CA LEU A 93 -8.72 14.30 -4.98
C LEU A 93 -7.73 15.24 -5.68
N ASP A 94 -6.73 14.70 -6.38
CA ASP A 94 -5.71 15.46 -7.11
C ASP A 94 -5.55 14.95 -8.55
N PRO A 95 -6.53 15.14 -9.44
CA PRO A 95 -6.58 14.53 -10.77
C PRO A 95 -5.66 15.21 -11.77
N ALA A 96 -4.35 15.24 -11.52
CA ALA A 96 -3.35 15.67 -12.49
C ALA A 96 -2.82 14.48 -13.32
N THR A 97 -2.25 14.75 -14.49
CA THR A 97 -1.76 13.68 -15.38
C THR A 97 -0.75 12.77 -14.70
N VAL A 98 0.14 13.33 -13.90
CA VAL A 98 1.16 12.56 -13.16
C VAL A 98 0.50 11.68 -12.10
N ASP A 99 -0.52 12.21 -11.40
CA ASP A 99 -1.23 11.50 -10.34
C ASP A 99 -2.07 10.34 -10.90
N TYR A 100 -2.67 10.51 -12.07
CA TYR A 100 -3.31 9.42 -12.80
C TYR A 100 -2.35 8.26 -13.10
N VAL A 101 -1.11 8.56 -13.50
CA VAL A 101 -0.10 7.53 -13.77
C VAL A 101 0.28 6.80 -12.48
N PHE A 102 0.53 7.53 -11.38
CA PHE A 102 0.85 6.92 -10.09
C PHE A 102 -0.30 6.08 -9.54
N GLY A 103 -1.53 6.57 -9.63
CA GLY A 103 -2.73 5.83 -9.23
C GLY A 103 -2.90 4.53 -10.03
N ALA A 104 -2.76 4.60 -11.36
CA ALA A 104 -2.86 3.44 -12.23
C ALA A 104 -1.75 2.42 -11.97
N LEU A 105 -0.50 2.87 -11.83
CA LEU A 105 0.63 2.00 -11.48
C LEU A 105 0.44 1.32 -10.13
N SER A 106 -0.08 2.02 -9.14
CA SER A 106 -0.39 1.46 -7.82
C SER A 106 -1.40 0.32 -7.92
N ILE A 107 -2.44 0.45 -8.74
CA ILE A 107 -3.41 -0.62 -9.00
C ILE A 107 -2.71 -1.82 -9.68
N VAL A 108 -1.96 -1.57 -10.74
CA VAL A 108 -1.29 -2.62 -11.51
C VAL A 108 -0.32 -3.41 -10.63
N PHE A 109 0.54 -2.72 -9.87
CA PHE A 109 1.48 -3.39 -8.97
C PHE A 109 0.78 -4.22 -7.90
N ASN A 110 -0.31 -3.71 -7.31
CA ASN A 110 -1.11 -4.47 -6.36
C ASN A 110 -1.65 -5.76 -6.98
N LEU A 111 -2.27 -5.69 -8.15
CA LEU A 111 -2.84 -6.86 -8.83
C LEU A 111 -1.76 -7.88 -9.19
N VAL A 112 -0.63 -7.44 -9.73
CA VAL A 112 0.51 -8.31 -10.07
C VAL A 112 1.05 -9.02 -8.83
N LEU A 113 1.15 -8.31 -7.71
CA LEU A 113 1.69 -8.88 -6.47
C LEU A 113 0.69 -9.79 -5.76
N LEU A 114 -0.61 -9.48 -5.78
CA LEU A 114 -1.66 -10.30 -5.17
C LEU A 114 -1.88 -11.63 -5.91
N TRP A 115 -1.70 -11.66 -7.23
CA TRP A 115 -2.05 -12.80 -8.06
C TRP A 115 -1.40 -14.13 -7.64
N PRO A 116 -0.07 -14.22 -7.38
CA PRO A 116 0.54 -15.46 -6.93
C PRO A 116 0.07 -15.94 -5.55
N TRP A 117 -0.41 -15.03 -4.72
CA TRP A 117 -0.84 -15.27 -3.34
C TRP A 117 -2.35 -15.44 -3.19
N ARG A 118 -3.11 -15.42 -4.29
CA ARG A 118 -4.59 -15.47 -4.29
C ARG A 118 -5.18 -16.64 -3.50
N ALA A 119 -4.48 -17.77 -3.45
CA ALA A 119 -4.91 -18.94 -2.68
C ALA A 119 -4.97 -18.68 -1.17
N HIS A 120 -4.15 -17.75 -0.65
CA HIS A 120 -4.15 -17.34 0.75
C HIS A 120 -5.32 -16.41 1.09
N PHE A 121 -5.83 -15.68 0.08
CA PHE A 121 -6.93 -14.73 0.26
C PHE A 121 -8.28 -15.35 -0.04
N TYR A 122 -8.33 -16.35 -0.91
CA TYR A 122 -9.58 -17.01 -1.31
C TYR A 122 -10.44 -17.49 -0.12
N PRO A 123 -9.87 -18.12 0.94
CA PRO A 123 -10.65 -18.55 2.10
C PRO A 123 -11.34 -17.41 2.86
N LEU A 124 -10.84 -16.17 2.77
CA LEU A 124 -11.46 -15.00 3.42
C LEU A 124 -12.80 -14.61 2.81
N PHE A 125 -13.05 -15.01 1.56
CA PHE A 125 -14.29 -14.73 0.84
C PHE A 125 -15.30 -15.87 0.92
N VAL A 126 -14.96 -16.97 1.60
CA VAL A 126 -15.87 -18.10 1.80
C VAL A 126 -16.80 -17.78 2.95
N GLY A 127 -18.10 -17.62 2.63
CA GLY A 127 -19.15 -17.23 3.57
C GLY A 127 -19.55 -18.31 4.60
N ARG A 128 -18.86 -19.44 4.65
CA ARG A 128 -19.11 -20.54 5.61
C ARG A 128 -17.82 -20.96 6.26
N GLY A 129 -17.72 -20.76 7.55
CA GLY A 129 -16.63 -21.21 8.41
C GLY A 129 -17.09 -21.22 9.86
N GLY A 130 -16.55 -22.11 10.68
CA GLY A 130 -16.73 -22.12 12.12
C GLY A 130 -15.53 -21.41 12.77
N ALA A 131 -15.78 -20.65 13.84
CA ALA A 131 -14.70 -20.13 14.66
C ALA A 131 -14.12 -21.31 15.48
N ASP A 132 -12.80 -21.43 15.45
CA ASP A 132 -12.08 -22.31 16.34
C ASP A 132 -11.80 -21.57 17.66
N TYR A 133 -12.34 -22.06 18.74
CA TYR A 133 -12.11 -21.53 20.09
C TYR A 133 -10.96 -22.24 20.82
N GLY A 134 -10.24 -23.11 20.13
CA GLY A 134 -9.01 -23.73 20.64
C GLY A 134 -7.88 -22.69 20.79
N LEU A 135 -7.04 -22.89 21.81
CA LEU A 135 -5.86 -22.03 22.02
C LEU A 135 -4.70 -22.37 21.09
N GLN A 136 -4.79 -23.47 20.34
CA GLN A 136 -3.81 -23.88 19.33
C GLN A 136 -4.44 -23.75 17.95
N PRO A 137 -3.77 -23.05 17.00
CA PRO A 137 -4.25 -23.01 15.62
C PRO A 137 -4.25 -24.41 15.02
N ALA A 138 -5.34 -24.74 14.37
CA ALA A 138 -5.47 -26.01 13.64
C ALA A 138 -4.50 -26.07 12.45
#